data_072abb3f69f4f68b1a1e26c715267002
#
_entry.id   072abb3f69f4f68b1a1e26c715267002
#
_cell.length_a   1.000
_cell.length_b   1.000
_cell.length_c   1.000
_cell.angle_alpha   90.00
_cell.angle_beta   90.00
_cell.angle_gamma   90.00
#
_symmetry.space_group_name_H-M   'P 1'
#
loop_
_entity.id
_entity.type
_entity.pdbx_description
1 polymer ?
#
loop_
_entity_poly.entity_id
_entity_poly.type
_entity_poly.pdbx_seq_one_letter_code
_entity_poly.pdbx_strand_id
1 'polypeptide(L)'
;MDQVSRYLVLSDRAYADAAGVRVRLVYSTRTASTVAVDLATARALEAGDPAALTPAWAGALRTAEVLVPAGEDELTAVLDRNRRASADRSAVHIALLPTSYCNMGCSYCGQEHTRGGLSRDHRDRVRDRVLRAVNAPETRSARIDWFGAEPMMGYAVIRDLAPRFVRAAAERGVSYSSVIVTNGSLLTHRKIDTLIGSCGISHFEITIDGPPEIHHTHRPLKSGRGSFWNIVNAVRSALDEPDPGSSHFTFRTNVDAHNQDDVPRYIELMAELGFGHPRVSFSIVPVHSWGNDVSAIEVSKQEFAARETQWLRLLSEHGLHAQLLPNTARKVLCPATTRSSEIISSTGNIFSCSEYPLVPEAERTLPLVHIDRAGTEPVRPEGPFDGWNDEIAKGTTWCKGCVFMPTCGGSCPKAWQEGHPPCPGYKFNVQDRLDLIASQCGLRDAAAEPSGAR
;
A
#
# COMPACT_ATOMS: atom_id res chain seq x y z
N MET A 1 24.48 -20.83 -18.07
CA MET A 1 23.30 -21.71 -17.88
C MET A 1 22.34 -21.00 -16.95
N ASP A 2 21.05 -21.28 -17.12
CA ASP A 2 20.00 -20.72 -16.29
C ASP A 2 19.38 -21.81 -15.43
N GLN A 3 18.66 -21.39 -14.39
CA GLN A 3 17.73 -22.22 -13.62
C GLN A 3 16.38 -21.52 -13.54
N VAL A 4 15.32 -22.28 -13.32
CA VAL A 4 13.99 -21.73 -13.05
C VAL A 4 13.99 -21.16 -11.63
N SER A 5 13.58 -19.89 -11.48
CA SER A 5 13.49 -19.22 -10.18
C SER A 5 12.46 -19.90 -9.30
N ARG A 6 12.76 -20.03 -8.00
CA ARG A 6 11.77 -20.46 -7.01
C ARG A 6 10.71 -19.38 -6.69
N TYR A 7 10.94 -18.16 -7.15
CA TYR A 7 10.10 -16.99 -6.91
C TYR A 7 9.11 -16.76 -8.05
N LEU A 8 8.44 -17.80 -8.50
CA LEU A 8 7.38 -17.74 -9.49
C LEU A 8 6.12 -18.44 -9.00
N VAL A 9 4.97 -17.98 -9.48
CA VAL A 9 3.68 -18.65 -9.35
C VAL A 9 3.15 -18.89 -10.76
N LEU A 10 2.86 -20.15 -11.08
CA LEU A 10 2.21 -20.53 -12.32
C LEU A 10 0.72 -20.70 -12.08
N SER A 11 -0.13 -20.22 -13.00
CA SER A 11 -1.57 -20.43 -12.88
C SER A 11 -1.90 -21.93 -12.95
N ASP A 12 -2.83 -22.39 -12.10
CA ASP A 12 -3.28 -23.80 -12.13
C ASP A 12 -4.06 -24.11 -13.39
N ARG A 13 -4.75 -23.09 -13.95
CA ARG A 13 -5.56 -23.19 -15.16
C ARG A 13 -4.81 -22.74 -16.41
N ALA A 14 -5.23 -23.29 -17.53
CA ALA A 14 -4.89 -22.79 -18.86
C ALA A 14 -6.02 -21.92 -19.38
N TYR A 15 -5.64 -20.88 -20.11
CA TYR A 15 -6.56 -19.93 -20.75
C TYR A 15 -6.38 -19.99 -22.25
N ALA A 16 -7.37 -19.50 -23.01
CA ALA A 16 -7.30 -19.31 -24.45
C ALA A 16 -7.35 -17.82 -24.77
N ASP A 17 -6.47 -17.36 -25.66
CA ASP A 17 -6.53 -16.02 -26.23
C ASP A 17 -7.63 -15.90 -27.30
N ALA A 18 -7.77 -14.73 -27.91
CA ALA A 18 -8.76 -14.48 -28.96
C ALA A 18 -8.56 -15.35 -30.22
N ALA A 19 -7.34 -15.85 -30.46
CA ALA A 19 -7.02 -16.76 -31.55
C ALA A 19 -7.16 -18.24 -31.18
N GLY A 20 -7.56 -18.54 -29.94
CA GLY A 20 -7.69 -19.90 -29.42
C GLY A 20 -6.36 -20.52 -28.98
N VAL A 21 -5.27 -19.74 -28.93
CA VAL A 21 -3.98 -20.23 -28.44
C VAL A 21 -4.04 -20.41 -26.93
N ARG A 22 -3.69 -21.61 -26.48
CA ARG A 22 -3.71 -21.95 -25.05
C ARG A 22 -2.46 -21.48 -24.35
N VAL A 23 -2.66 -20.71 -23.27
CA VAL A 23 -1.59 -20.13 -22.44
C VAL A 23 -1.81 -20.39 -20.96
N ARG A 24 -0.74 -20.26 -20.18
CA ARG A 24 -0.81 -20.17 -18.70
C ARG A 24 -0.14 -18.88 -18.27
N LEU A 25 -0.56 -18.33 -17.12
CA LEU A 25 0.04 -17.13 -16.55
C LEU A 25 1.17 -17.53 -15.60
N VAL A 26 2.29 -16.84 -15.73
CA VAL A 26 3.45 -16.89 -14.82
C VAL A 26 3.57 -15.56 -14.12
N TYR A 27 3.44 -15.54 -12.81
CA TYR A 27 3.72 -14.37 -11.98
C TYR A 27 5.10 -14.49 -11.36
N SER A 28 6.04 -13.65 -11.81
CA SER A 28 7.35 -13.51 -11.17
C SER A 28 7.24 -12.62 -9.95
N THR A 29 7.48 -13.15 -8.78
CA THR A 29 7.49 -12.30 -7.56
C THR A 29 8.79 -11.49 -7.43
N ARG A 30 9.85 -11.79 -8.18
CA ARG A 30 11.11 -11.03 -8.19
C ARG A 30 10.96 -9.67 -8.86
N THR A 31 10.17 -9.60 -9.93
CA THR A 31 9.90 -8.37 -10.69
C THR A 31 8.47 -7.86 -10.50
N ALA A 32 7.59 -8.68 -9.89
CA ALA A 32 6.16 -8.42 -9.77
C ALA A 32 5.46 -8.29 -11.14
N SER A 33 5.91 -9.04 -12.13
CA SER A 33 5.35 -9.06 -13.49
C SER A 33 4.61 -10.36 -13.78
N THR A 34 3.53 -10.26 -14.57
CA THR A 34 2.78 -11.40 -15.06
C THR A 34 3.02 -11.56 -16.55
N VAL A 35 3.33 -12.79 -16.98
CA VAL A 35 3.62 -13.15 -18.37
C VAL A 35 2.70 -14.31 -18.78
N ALA A 36 2.04 -14.21 -19.92
CA ALA A 36 1.34 -15.33 -20.52
C ALA A 36 2.32 -16.16 -21.37
N VAL A 37 2.42 -17.46 -21.08
CA VAL A 37 3.31 -18.40 -21.77
C VAL A 37 2.52 -19.53 -22.40
N ASP A 38 3.00 -20.08 -23.51
CA ASP A 38 2.39 -21.27 -24.12
C ASP A 38 2.50 -22.51 -23.21
N LEU A 39 1.72 -23.56 -23.49
CA LEU A 39 1.68 -24.76 -22.66
C LEU A 39 3.00 -25.54 -22.65
N ALA A 40 3.80 -25.45 -23.71
CA ALA A 40 5.11 -26.14 -23.74
C ALA A 40 6.10 -25.45 -22.81
N THR A 41 6.15 -24.11 -22.88
CA THR A 41 6.92 -23.27 -21.98
C THR A 41 6.48 -23.46 -20.51
N ALA A 42 5.16 -23.49 -20.24
CA ALA A 42 4.65 -23.73 -18.89
C ALA A 42 5.12 -25.10 -18.33
N ARG A 43 5.07 -26.18 -19.13
CA ARG A 43 5.56 -27.49 -18.73
C ARG A 43 7.07 -27.50 -18.46
N ALA A 44 7.86 -26.79 -19.28
CA ALA A 44 9.30 -26.68 -19.07
C ALA A 44 9.61 -25.96 -17.73
N LEU A 45 8.85 -24.92 -17.39
CA LEU A 45 8.97 -24.21 -16.11
C LEU A 45 8.58 -25.11 -14.92
N GLU A 46 7.48 -25.88 -15.03
CA GLU A 46 7.08 -26.85 -14.00
C GLU A 46 8.10 -27.98 -13.79
N ALA A 47 8.72 -28.43 -14.87
CA ALA A 47 9.76 -29.44 -14.82
C ALA A 47 11.11 -28.90 -14.30
N GLY A 48 11.24 -27.57 -14.16
CA GLY A 48 12.54 -26.95 -13.83
C GLY A 48 13.60 -27.12 -14.92
N ASP A 49 13.18 -27.27 -16.18
CA ASP A 49 14.04 -27.54 -17.34
C ASP A 49 14.14 -26.31 -18.27
N PRO A 50 15.08 -25.40 -18.01
CA PRO A 50 15.30 -24.24 -18.87
C PRO A 50 15.85 -24.59 -20.26
N ALA A 51 16.41 -25.80 -20.43
CA ALA A 51 16.97 -26.23 -21.72
C ALA A 51 15.88 -26.57 -22.75
N ALA A 52 14.67 -26.90 -22.28
CA ALA A 52 13.50 -27.16 -23.14
C ALA A 52 12.86 -25.85 -23.70
N LEU A 53 13.32 -24.67 -23.26
CA LEU A 53 12.77 -23.40 -23.68
C LEU A 53 13.36 -22.95 -25.03
N THR A 54 12.54 -22.32 -25.86
CA THR A 54 13.04 -21.64 -27.07
C THR A 54 13.89 -20.42 -26.69
N PRO A 55 14.86 -20.01 -27.55
CA PRO A 55 15.67 -18.81 -27.28
C PRO A 55 14.85 -17.55 -27.03
N ALA A 56 13.71 -17.39 -27.71
CA ALA A 56 12.80 -16.26 -27.55
C ALA A 56 12.17 -16.26 -26.13
N TRP A 57 11.64 -17.40 -25.68
CA TRP A 57 11.11 -17.53 -24.32
C TRP A 57 12.18 -17.37 -23.27
N ALA A 58 13.36 -17.97 -23.46
CA ALA A 58 14.47 -17.82 -22.51
C ALA A 58 14.85 -16.34 -22.31
N GLY A 59 14.87 -15.54 -23.39
CA GLY A 59 15.12 -14.09 -23.32
C GLY A 59 14.06 -13.33 -22.50
N ALA A 60 12.79 -13.54 -22.82
CA ALA A 60 11.67 -12.89 -22.12
C ALA A 60 11.61 -13.28 -20.63
N LEU A 61 11.80 -14.55 -20.33
CA LEU A 61 11.75 -15.08 -18.97
C LEU A 61 12.95 -14.64 -18.10
N ARG A 62 14.13 -14.39 -18.70
CA ARG A 62 15.25 -13.72 -17.98
C ARG A 62 14.90 -12.28 -17.64
N THR A 63 14.29 -11.53 -18.55
CA THR A 63 13.86 -10.15 -18.26
C THR A 63 12.83 -10.09 -17.12
N ALA A 64 11.94 -11.07 -17.05
CA ALA A 64 10.98 -11.22 -15.96
C ALA A 64 11.59 -11.87 -14.69
N GLU A 65 12.87 -12.20 -14.67
CA GLU A 65 13.56 -12.96 -13.60
C GLU A 65 12.81 -14.27 -13.22
N VAL A 66 12.13 -14.88 -14.17
CA VAL A 66 11.60 -16.26 -14.08
C VAL A 66 12.72 -17.26 -14.31
N LEU A 67 13.70 -16.90 -15.14
CA LEU A 67 14.98 -17.58 -15.27
C LEU A 67 16.07 -16.72 -14.63
N VAL A 68 16.90 -17.36 -13.83
CA VAL A 68 18.01 -16.76 -13.11
C VAL A 68 19.30 -17.55 -13.37
N PRO A 69 20.49 -16.99 -13.10
CA PRO A 69 21.75 -17.71 -13.25
C PRO A 69 21.77 -19.03 -12.46
N ALA A 70 22.23 -20.10 -13.09
CA ALA A 70 22.36 -21.40 -12.42
C ALA A 70 23.29 -21.29 -11.19
N GLY A 71 22.80 -21.78 -10.03
CA GLY A 71 23.52 -21.72 -8.77
C GLY A 71 23.40 -20.41 -8.01
N GLU A 72 22.56 -19.46 -8.47
CA GLU A 72 22.26 -18.25 -7.70
C GLU A 72 21.58 -18.61 -6.36
N ASP A 73 22.11 -18.11 -5.25
CA ASP A 73 21.36 -18.05 -3.99
C ASP A 73 20.35 -16.91 -4.08
N GLU A 74 19.15 -17.26 -4.54
CA GLU A 74 18.10 -16.29 -4.82
C GLU A 74 17.63 -15.53 -3.58
N LEU A 75 17.62 -16.18 -2.39
CA LEU A 75 17.26 -15.48 -1.16
C LEU A 75 18.28 -14.39 -0.85
N THR A 76 19.55 -14.74 -0.85
CA THR A 76 20.64 -13.80 -0.61
C THR A 76 20.60 -12.65 -1.63
N ALA A 77 20.42 -12.96 -2.92
CA ALA A 77 20.32 -11.93 -3.98
C ALA A 77 19.17 -10.93 -3.73
N VAL A 78 17.98 -11.42 -3.35
CA VAL A 78 16.84 -10.58 -3.03
C VAL A 78 17.09 -9.76 -1.75
N LEU A 79 17.60 -10.37 -0.69
CA LEU A 79 17.86 -9.67 0.57
C LEU A 79 18.95 -8.60 0.42
N ASP A 80 20.01 -8.86 -0.35
CA ASP A 80 21.06 -7.88 -0.61
C ASP A 80 20.55 -6.70 -1.43
N ARG A 81 19.67 -6.95 -2.42
CA ARG A 81 18.95 -5.87 -3.13
C ARG A 81 18.15 -5.02 -2.14
N ASN A 82 17.44 -5.64 -1.23
CA ASN A 82 16.61 -4.95 -0.24
C ASN A 82 17.47 -4.19 0.78
N ARG A 83 18.59 -4.77 1.25
CA ARG A 83 19.55 -4.08 2.14
C ARG A 83 20.10 -2.82 1.50
N ARG A 84 20.54 -2.92 0.22
CA ARG A 84 21.03 -1.74 -0.52
C ARG A 84 19.94 -0.66 -0.63
N ALA A 85 18.69 -1.04 -0.92
CA ALA A 85 17.59 -0.10 -1.02
C ALA A 85 17.24 0.54 0.35
N SER A 86 17.29 -0.23 1.43
CA SER A 86 17.03 0.29 2.80
C SER A 86 18.16 1.20 3.30
N ALA A 87 19.38 1.02 2.80
CA ALA A 87 20.52 1.87 3.11
C ALA A 87 20.63 3.13 2.22
N ASP A 88 19.85 3.18 1.14
CA ASP A 88 19.86 4.31 0.19
C ASP A 88 19.28 5.56 0.85
N ARG A 89 20.05 6.66 0.82
CA ARG A 89 19.68 7.96 1.36
C ARG A 89 19.15 8.92 0.31
N SER A 90 19.11 8.51 -0.95
CA SER A 90 18.63 9.34 -2.05
C SER A 90 17.10 9.48 -2.08
N ALA A 91 16.38 8.58 -1.41
CA ALA A 91 14.93 8.61 -1.27
C ALA A 91 14.54 8.90 0.19
N VAL A 92 13.94 10.06 0.43
CA VAL A 92 13.47 10.49 1.76
C VAL A 92 11.96 10.28 1.85
N HIS A 93 11.50 9.69 2.97
CA HIS A 93 10.08 9.54 3.24
C HIS A 93 9.76 10.02 4.66
N ILE A 94 8.97 11.08 4.78
CA ILE A 94 8.58 11.66 6.08
C ILE A 94 7.06 11.68 6.18
N ALA A 95 6.51 11.02 7.20
CA ALA A 95 5.10 11.11 7.53
C ALA A 95 4.90 12.13 8.68
N LEU A 96 3.98 13.06 8.49
CA LEU A 96 3.69 14.14 9.40
C LEU A 96 2.27 14.03 9.97
N LEU A 97 2.16 14.10 11.29
CA LEU A 97 0.88 14.18 11.99
C LEU A 97 0.61 15.66 12.36
N PRO A 98 -0.20 16.40 11.58
CA PRO A 98 -0.41 17.83 11.83
C PRO A 98 -1.26 18.10 13.09
N THR A 99 -1.94 17.07 13.60
CA THR A 99 -2.81 17.15 14.79
C THR A 99 -2.92 15.79 15.46
N SER A 100 -3.23 15.78 16.75
CA SER A 100 -3.63 14.58 17.51
C SER A 100 -5.15 14.42 17.65
N TYR A 101 -5.94 15.29 17.01
CA TYR A 101 -7.40 15.27 17.11
C TYR A 101 -8.04 14.63 15.86
N CYS A 102 -8.99 13.74 16.10
CA CYS A 102 -9.89 13.20 15.10
C CYS A 102 -11.34 13.54 15.44
N ASN A 103 -12.13 13.91 14.43
CA ASN A 103 -13.55 14.21 14.57
C ASN A 103 -14.46 12.97 14.49
N MET A 104 -13.86 11.77 14.33
CA MET A 104 -14.56 10.47 14.36
C MET A 104 -14.21 9.65 15.60
N GLY A 105 -15.07 8.67 15.92
CA GLY A 105 -14.92 7.70 17.01
C GLY A 105 -15.07 6.28 16.50
N CYS A 106 -14.18 5.85 15.56
CA CYS A 106 -14.20 4.50 15.01
C CYS A 106 -13.88 3.45 16.10
N SER A 107 -14.70 2.40 16.21
CA SER A 107 -14.58 1.39 17.27
C SER A 107 -13.28 0.58 17.22
N TYR A 108 -12.71 0.42 16.03
CA TYR A 108 -11.47 -0.34 15.78
C TYR A 108 -10.19 0.51 15.87
N CYS A 109 -10.29 1.83 16.15
CA CYS A 109 -9.14 2.71 16.17
C CYS A 109 -8.39 2.60 17.50
N GLY A 110 -7.09 2.23 17.46
CA GLY A 110 -6.23 2.16 18.64
C GLY A 110 -5.59 3.49 19.05
N GLN A 111 -5.79 4.57 18.28
CA GLN A 111 -5.25 5.90 18.59
C GLN A 111 -6.08 6.63 19.66
N GLU A 112 -5.43 7.27 20.60
CA GLU A 112 -6.06 8.21 21.51
C GLU A 112 -6.06 9.62 20.91
N HIS A 113 -7.24 10.21 20.81
CA HIS A 113 -7.44 11.51 20.19
C HIS A 113 -7.57 12.62 21.23
N THR A 114 -6.54 13.43 21.36
CA THR A 114 -6.52 14.61 22.22
C THR A 114 -6.67 15.90 21.41
N ARG A 115 -7.21 16.96 22.02
CA ARG A 115 -7.24 18.28 21.37
C ARG A 115 -5.84 18.87 21.41
N GLY A 116 -5.10 18.71 20.34
CA GLY A 116 -3.73 19.18 20.22
C GLY A 116 -3.28 19.18 18.76
N GLY A 117 -2.16 19.83 18.51
CA GLY A 117 -1.49 19.89 17.20
C GLY A 117 -0.09 20.41 17.40
N LEU A 118 0.70 20.44 16.33
CA LEU A 118 2.04 21.00 16.34
C LEU A 118 2.00 22.46 16.83
N SER A 119 2.68 22.73 17.96
CA SER A 119 2.91 24.08 18.44
C SER A 119 3.66 24.90 17.35
N ARG A 120 3.67 26.22 17.47
CA ARG A 120 4.41 27.07 16.52
C ARG A 120 5.89 26.66 16.45
N ASP A 121 6.53 26.48 17.62
CA ASP A 121 7.95 26.13 17.70
C ASP A 121 8.23 24.73 17.13
N HIS A 122 7.39 23.74 17.42
CA HIS A 122 7.52 22.41 16.83
C HIS A 122 7.30 22.45 15.31
N ARG A 123 6.35 23.26 14.81
CA ARG A 123 6.11 23.43 13.38
C ARG A 123 7.33 23.98 12.65
N ASP A 124 7.99 24.99 13.24
CA ASP A 124 9.22 25.55 12.67
C ASP A 124 10.35 24.52 12.65
N ARG A 125 10.53 23.74 13.70
CA ARG A 125 11.52 22.66 13.77
C ARG A 125 11.23 21.54 12.76
N VAL A 126 9.96 21.13 12.63
CA VAL A 126 9.51 20.15 11.62
C VAL A 126 9.81 20.66 10.21
N ARG A 127 9.44 21.93 9.92
CA ARG A 127 9.77 22.57 8.64
C ARG A 127 11.25 22.46 8.34
N ASP A 128 12.08 22.92 9.27
CA ASP A 128 13.53 22.99 9.08
C ASP A 128 14.15 21.58 8.93
N ARG A 129 13.63 20.59 9.64
CA ARG A 129 14.07 19.19 9.50
C ARG A 129 13.72 18.62 8.13
N VAL A 130 12.49 18.79 7.67
CA VAL A 130 12.05 18.34 6.33
C VAL A 130 12.86 19.07 5.24
N LEU A 131 13.05 20.39 5.35
CA LEU A 131 13.83 21.14 4.39
C LEU A 131 15.30 20.71 4.35
N ARG A 132 15.91 20.38 5.48
CA ARG A 132 17.27 19.81 5.49
C ARG A 132 17.33 18.47 4.76
N ALA A 133 16.35 17.59 4.99
CA ALA A 133 16.29 16.29 4.32
C ALA A 133 16.09 16.45 2.79
N VAL A 134 15.20 17.33 2.36
CA VAL A 134 14.98 17.64 0.93
C VAL A 134 16.21 18.27 0.29
N ASN A 135 16.91 19.15 1.01
CA ASN A 135 18.09 19.87 0.50
C ASN A 135 19.40 19.09 0.63
N ALA A 136 19.40 17.90 1.23
CA ALA A 136 20.62 17.12 1.34
C ALA A 136 21.19 16.76 -0.06
N PRO A 137 22.51 16.81 -0.26
CA PRO A 137 23.11 16.63 -1.59
C PRO A 137 22.78 15.31 -2.27
N GLU A 138 22.59 14.27 -1.49
CA GLU A 138 22.25 12.92 -1.95
C GLU A 138 20.78 12.76 -2.33
N THR A 139 19.86 13.60 -1.84
CA THR A 139 18.43 13.46 -2.05
C THR A 139 18.05 13.66 -3.53
N ARG A 140 17.34 12.68 -4.09
CA ARG A 140 16.80 12.65 -5.45
C ARG A 140 15.29 12.59 -5.48
N SER A 141 14.67 12.02 -4.42
CA SER A 141 13.23 11.96 -4.26
C SER A 141 12.82 12.22 -2.82
N ALA A 142 11.70 12.91 -2.64
CA ALA A 142 11.09 13.20 -1.34
C ALA A 142 9.61 12.87 -1.37
N ARG A 143 9.19 12.02 -0.45
CA ARG A 143 7.79 11.71 -0.21
C ARG A 143 7.39 12.26 1.16
N ILE A 144 6.34 13.08 1.19
CA ILE A 144 5.78 13.64 2.42
C ILE A 144 4.34 13.16 2.58
N ASP A 145 4.07 12.37 3.62
CA ASP A 145 2.74 11.86 3.88
C ASP A 145 2.09 12.61 5.05
N TRP A 146 0.81 12.94 4.90
CA TRP A 146 -0.02 13.54 5.94
C TRP A 146 -0.94 12.45 6.52
N PHE A 147 -0.72 12.14 7.79
CA PHE A 147 -1.27 10.95 8.41
C PHE A 147 -1.63 11.19 9.87
N GLY A 148 -2.32 10.22 10.51
CA GLY A 148 -2.60 10.15 11.95
C GLY A 148 -3.75 11.01 12.42
N ALA A 149 -4.58 10.48 13.34
CA ALA A 149 -5.85 11.09 13.73
C ALA A 149 -6.68 11.49 12.49
N GLU A 150 -7.00 12.78 12.32
CA GLU A 150 -7.57 13.31 11.08
C GLU A 150 -6.73 14.50 10.59
N PRO A 151 -5.89 14.33 9.56
CA PRO A 151 -4.99 15.41 9.11
C PRO A 151 -5.74 16.67 8.67
N MET A 152 -6.97 16.58 8.17
CA MET A 152 -7.77 17.73 7.77
C MET A 152 -8.23 18.59 8.96
N MET A 153 -8.16 18.10 10.20
CA MET A 153 -8.31 18.93 11.41
C MET A 153 -7.09 19.87 11.60
N GLY A 154 -5.93 19.47 11.06
CA GLY A 154 -4.71 20.28 10.99
C GLY A 154 -4.49 20.95 9.62
N TYR A 155 -5.54 21.19 8.83
CA TYR A 155 -5.46 21.72 7.47
C TYR A 155 -4.64 23.02 7.35
N ALA A 156 -4.71 23.89 8.36
CA ALA A 156 -3.90 25.11 8.39
C ALA A 156 -2.39 24.83 8.47
N VAL A 157 -1.99 23.76 9.15
CA VAL A 157 -0.58 23.31 9.23
C VAL A 157 -0.13 22.77 7.88
N ILE A 158 -0.96 21.96 7.22
CA ILE A 158 -0.65 21.42 5.87
C ILE A 158 -0.44 22.57 4.90
N ARG A 159 -1.34 23.55 4.87
CA ARG A 159 -1.25 24.74 3.99
C ARG A 159 -0.04 25.64 4.27
N ASP A 160 0.45 25.66 5.49
CA ASP A 160 1.64 26.43 5.84
C ASP A 160 2.92 25.71 5.41
N LEU A 161 3.01 24.39 5.66
CA LEU A 161 4.25 23.63 5.48
C LEU A 161 4.42 23.08 4.05
N ALA A 162 3.39 22.45 3.49
CA ALA A 162 3.51 21.71 2.23
C ALA A 162 4.02 22.57 1.05
N PRO A 163 3.54 23.81 0.82
CA PRO A 163 4.05 24.65 -0.28
C PRO A 163 5.55 24.94 -0.18
N ARG A 164 6.09 24.98 1.04
CA ARG A 164 7.54 25.18 1.27
C ARG A 164 8.36 23.98 0.85
N PHE A 165 7.83 22.77 1.12
CA PHE A 165 8.47 21.51 0.72
C PHE A 165 8.44 21.32 -0.78
N VAL A 166 7.29 21.58 -1.42
CA VAL A 166 7.12 21.55 -2.88
C VAL A 166 8.12 22.49 -3.56
N ARG A 167 8.23 23.74 -3.07
CA ARG A 167 9.16 24.72 -3.62
C ARG A 167 10.62 24.27 -3.48
N ALA A 168 11.03 23.84 -2.29
CA ALA A 168 12.39 23.39 -2.04
C ALA A 168 12.76 22.19 -2.93
N ALA A 169 11.86 21.24 -3.12
CA ALA A 169 12.06 20.11 -4.01
C ALA A 169 12.22 20.58 -5.47
N ALA A 170 11.36 21.48 -5.94
CA ALA A 170 11.43 22.04 -7.29
C ALA A 170 12.74 22.80 -7.54
N GLU A 171 13.18 23.66 -6.60
CA GLU A 171 14.43 24.41 -6.68
C GLU A 171 15.67 23.51 -6.74
N ARG A 172 15.59 22.31 -6.17
CA ARG A 172 16.65 21.30 -6.14
C ARG A 172 16.57 20.27 -7.27
N GLY A 173 15.48 20.25 -8.05
CA GLY A 173 15.20 19.20 -9.03
C GLY A 173 14.95 17.84 -8.38
N VAL A 174 14.48 17.82 -7.12
CA VAL A 174 14.11 16.61 -6.37
C VAL A 174 12.70 16.20 -6.78
N SER A 175 12.49 14.93 -7.13
CA SER A 175 11.15 14.37 -7.39
C SER A 175 10.32 14.42 -6.12
N TYR A 176 9.19 15.13 -6.16
CA TYR A 176 8.30 15.27 -4.99
C TYR A 176 7.02 14.48 -5.17
N SER A 177 6.59 13.79 -4.12
CA SER A 177 5.28 13.17 -4.03
C SER A 177 4.69 13.36 -2.63
N SER A 178 3.37 13.40 -2.53
CA SER A 178 2.71 13.54 -1.24
C SER A 178 1.39 12.78 -1.21
N VAL A 179 1.12 12.15 -0.07
CA VAL A 179 -0.11 11.40 0.20
C VAL A 179 -0.81 11.99 1.40
N ILE A 180 -2.14 12.01 1.36
CA ILE A 180 -2.95 12.28 2.54
C ILE A 180 -3.84 11.06 2.84
N VAL A 181 -3.76 10.56 4.08
CA VAL A 181 -4.64 9.51 4.60
C VAL A 181 -5.68 10.18 5.50
N THR A 182 -6.92 10.23 5.07
CA THR A 182 -7.97 11.01 5.71
C THR A 182 -9.28 10.24 5.82
N ASN A 183 -10.10 10.58 6.82
CA ASN A 183 -11.47 10.12 6.87
C ASN A 183 -12.39 10.83 5.85
N GLY A 184 -11.89 11.83 5.16
CA GLY A 184 -12.57 12.54 4.08
C GLY A 184 -13.73 13.47 4.49
N SER A 185 -14.22 13.39 5.72
CA SER A 185 -15.42 14.12 6.17
C SER A 185 -15.33 15.65 6.08
N LEU A 186 -14.10 16.16 6.04
CA LEU A 186 -13.79 17.59 5.95
C LEU A 186 -13.33 18.03 4.55
N LEU A 187 -13.25 17.12 3.60
CA LEU A 187 -12.93 17.44 2.21
C LEU A 187 -14.07 18.22 1.57
N THR A 188 -13.70 19.15 0.72
CA THR A 188 -14.56 19.86 -0.21
C THR A 188 -13.79 20.03 -1.50
N HIS A 189 -14.45 20.22 -2.63
CA HIS A 189 -13.80 20.48 -3.92
C HIS A 189 -12.68 21.53 -3.78
N ARG A 190 -12.95 22.70 -3.26
CA ARG A 190 -11.97 23.79 -3.05
C ARG A 190 -10.74 23.34 -2.21
N LYS A 191 -10.96 22.50 -1.19
CA LYS A 191 -9.82 22.01 -0.38
C LYS A 191 -8.99 21.00 -1.16
N ILE A 192 -9.63 20.12 -1.93
CA ILE A 192 -8.94 19.16 -2.81
C ILE A 192 -8.08 19.93 -3.81
N ASP A 193 -8.60 20.95 -4.48
CA ASP A 193 -7.84 21.79 -5.42
C ASP A 193 -6.63 22.45 -4.75
N THR A 194 -6.82 22.98 -3.54
CA THR A 194 -5.70 23.57 -2.79
C THR A 194 -4.65 22.52 -2.43
N LEU A 195 -5.08 21.32 -2.00
CA LEU A 195 -4.19 20.23 -1.63
C LEU A 195 -3.39 19.73 -2.84
N ILE A 196 -4.03 19.60 -3.99
CA ILE A 196 -3.35 19.23 -5.24
C ILE A 196 -2.43 20.36 -5.70
N GLY A 197 -2.98 21.53 -5.96
CA GLY A 197 -2.27 22.62 -6.64
C GLY A 197 -1.17 23.26 -5.79
N SER A 198 -1.47 23.59 -4.52
CA SER A 198 -0.52 24.33 -3.68
C SER A 198 0.28 23.42 -2.75
N CYS A 199 -0.30 22.30 -2.30
CA CYS A 199 0.35 21.42 -1.35
C CYS A 199 1.01 20.20 -2.00
N GLY A 200 0.85 20.00 -3.33
CA GLY A 200 1.48 18.93 -4.09
C GLY A 200 1.02 17.53 -3.69
N ILE A 201 -0.20 17.39 -3.13
CA ILE A 201 -0.75 16.08 -2.77
C ILE A 201 -1.22 15.40 -4.04
N SER A 202 -0.57 14.30 -4.39
CA SER A 202 -0.87 13.50 -5.58
C SER A 202 -1.72 12.27 -5.30
N HIS A 203 -1.87 11.87 -4.03
CA HIS A 203 -2.65 10.70 -3.67
C HIS A 203 -3.50 10.95 -2.41
N PHE A 204 -4.77 10.62 -2.52
CA PHE A 204 -5.75 10.70 -1.43
C PHE A 204 -6.18 9.28 -1.06
N GLU A 205 -5.80 8.79 0.12
CA GLU A 205 -6.36 7.58 0.69
C GLU A 205 -7.51 7.97 1.63
N ILE A 206 -8.74 7.62 1.22
CA ILE A 206 -9.97 8.04 1.91
C ILE A 206 -10.69 6.80 2.42
N THR A 207 -11.02 6.76 3.71
CA THR A 207 -11.66 5.59 4.29
C THR A 207 -13.18 5.68 4.26
N ILE A 208 -13.81 4.69 3.60
CA ILE A 208 -15.27 4.43 3.61
C ILE A 208 -15.48 2.95 3.88
N ASP A 209 -16.13 2.60 4.98
CA ASP A 209 -16.22 1.21 5.47
C ASP A 209 -17.54 0.52 5.13
N GLY A 210 -18.29 1.01 4.13
CA GLY A 210 -19.53 0.41 3.67
C GLY A 210 -20.53 1.41 3.13
N PRO A 211 -21.78 0.99 2.83
CA PRO A 211 -22.89 1.87 2.50
C PRO A 211 -23.15 2.91 3.60
N PRO A 212 -23.92 3.99 3.34
CA PRO A 212 -24.05 5.13 4.26
C PRO A 212 -24.34 4.75 5.72
N GLU A 213 -25.31 3.89 5.97
CA GLU A 213 -25.71 3.47 7.32
C GLU A 213 -24.63 2.64 8.03
N ILE A 214 -23.96 1.74 7.30
CA ILE A 214 -22.88 0.92 7.83
C ILE A 214 -21.66 1.80 8.10
N HIS A 215 -21.29 2.66 7.15
CA HIS A 215 -20.19 3.62 7.34
C HIS A 215 -20.41 4.52 8.56
N HIS A 216 -21.62 5.04 8.77
CA HIS A 216 -21.89 5.92 9.89
C HIS A 216 -21.88 5.21 11.25
N THR A 217 -22.23 3.92 11.29
CA THR A 217 -22.13 3.08 12.50
C THR A 217 -20.70 2.73 12.80
N HIS A 218 -19.93 2.34 11.78
CA HIS A 218 -18.54 1.91 11.90
C HIS A 218 -17.58 3.08 12.16
N ARG A 219 -17.90 4.25 11.58
CA ARG A 219 -17.11 5.48 11.65
C ARG A 219 -17.97 6.70 12.03
N PRO A 220 -18.52 6.73 13.24
CA PRO A 220 -19.38 7.82 13.66
C PRO A 220 -18.62 9.13 13.79
N LEU A 221 -19.16 10.20 13.21
CA LEU A 221 -18.71 11.55 13.55
C LEU A 221 -19.11 11.89 15.00
N LYS A 222 -18.19 12.46 15.76
CA LYS A 222 -18.46 12.94 17.15
C LYS A 222 -19.59 13.96 17.22
N SER A 223 -19.95 14.57 16.09
CA SER A 223 -21.10 15.47 15.98
C SER A 223 -22.45 14.77 15.78
N GLY A 224 -22.46 13.44 15.59
CA GLY A 224 -23.65 12.65 15.27
C GLY A 224 -24.16 12.79 13.83
N ARG A 225 -23.53 13.63 12.98
CA ARG A 225 -23.92 13.80 11.57
C ARG A 225 -23.32 12.69 10.70
N GLY A 226 -23.92 12.42 9.53
CA GLY A 226 -23.36 11.53 8.53
C GLY A 226 -22.18 12.17 7.79
N SER A 227 -21.26 11.34 7.29
CA SER A 227 -20.09 11.77 6.52
C SER A 227 -20.05 11.23 5.09
N PHE A 228 -20.70 10.11 4.80
CA PHE A 228 -20.63 9.40 3.52
C PHE A 228 -20.85 10.32 2.31
N TRP A 229 -21.98 11.01 2.27
CA TRP A 229 -22.33 11.85 1.12
C TRP A 229 -21.43 13.07 0.96
N ASN A 230 -20.90 13.61 2.05
CA ASN A 230 -19.90 14.68 1.98
C ASN A 230 -18.61 14.20 1.30
N ILE A 231 -18.16 13.00 1.65
CA ILE A 231 -16.96 12.37 1.06
C ILE A 231 -17.19 12.11 -0.43
N VAL A 232 -18.27 11.40 -0.76
CA VAL A 232 -18.63 11.04 -2.14
C VAL A 232 -18.72 12.28 -3.03
N ASN A 233 -19.49 13.29 -2.59
CA ASN A 233 -19.70 14.51 -3.38
C ASN A 233 -18.40 15.31 -3.56
N ALA A 234 -17.54 15.37 -2.54
CA ALA A 234 -16.26 16.06 -2.65
C ALA A 234 -15.33 15.41 -3.68
N VAL A 235 -15.24 14.06 -3.67
CA VAL A 235 -14.41 13.34 -4.64
C VAL A 235 -14.99 13.42 -6.05
N ARG A 236 -16.32 13.22 -6.21
CA ARG A 236 -16.97 13.35 -7.53
C ARG A 236 -16.69 14.73 -8.15
N SER A 237 -16.91 15.81 -7.39
CA SER A 237 -16.63 17.17 -7.87
C SER A 237 -15.17 17.36 -8.30
N ALA A 238 -14.23 16.68 -7.64
CA ALA A 238 -12.82 16.74 -8.03
C ALA A 238 -12.48 15.88 -9.26
N LEU A 239 -13.29 14.85 -9.55
CA LEU A 239 -13.14 14.04 -10.76
C LEU A 239 -13.72 14.71 -12.00
N ASP A 240 -14.74 15.57 -11.85
CA ASP A 240 -15.37 16.31 -12.94
C ASP A 240 -14.46 17.42 -13.52
N GLU A 241 -13.45 17.85 -12.79
CA GLU A 241 -12.52 18.90 -13.23
C GLU A 241 -11.29 18.31 -13.95
N PRO A 242 -10.71 19.04 -14.92
CA PRO A 242 -9.41 18.69 -15.49
C PRO A 242 -8.37 18.58 -14.40
N ASP A 243 -7.67 17.46 -14.33
CA ASP A 243 -6.62 17.24 -13.33
C ASP A 243 -5.29 17.85 -13.76
N PRO A 244 -4.84 18.95 -13.16
CA PRO A 244 -3.57 19.58 -13.50
C PRO A 244 -2.35 18.78 -13.02
N GLY A 245 -2.54 17.74 -12.20
CA GLY A 245 -1.43 17.12 -11.46
C GLY A 245 -1.47 15.60 -11.34
N SER A 246 -2.29 14.88 -12.11
CA SER A 246 -2.38 13.42 -12.04
C SER A 246 -2.71 12.88 -10.63
N SER A 247 -3.65 13.53 -9.94
CA SER A 247 -4.07 13.09 -8.61
C SER A 247 -4.85 11.77 -8.66
N HIS A 248 -4.67 10.93 -7.66
CA HIS A 248 -5.32 9.64 -7.53
C HIS A 248 -6.06 9.52 -6.19
N PHE A 249 -7.22 8.89 -6.21
CA PHE A 249 -8.06 8.64 -5.05
C PHE A 249 -8.17 7.14 -4.79
N THR A 250 -7.81 6.70 -3.60
CA THR A 250 -8.05 5.32 -3.15
C THR A 250 -9.13 5.33 -2.09
N PHE A 251 -10.23 4.66 -2.35
CA PHE A 251 -11.20 4.33 -1.30
C PHE A 251 -10.70 3.09 -0.55
N ARG A 252 -10.31 3.32 0.71
CA ARG A 252 -9.94 2.25 1.63
C ARG A 252 -11.17 1.81 2.41
N THR A 253 -11.43 0.51 2.45
CA THR A 253 -12.49 -0.10 3.25
C THR A 253 -11.87 -1.01 4.29
N ASN A 254 -12.01 -0.68 5.57
CA ASN A 254 -11.60 -1.56 6.66
C ASN A 254 -12.75 -2.51 6.98
N VAL A 255 -12.46 -3.82 6.93
CA VAL A 255 -13.47 -4.86 7.05
C VAL A 255 -13.24 -5.67 8.32
N ASP A 256 -14.31 -5.86 9.05
CA ASP A 256 -14.40 -6.74 10.22
C ASP A 256 -15.67 -7.62 10.15
N ALA A 257 -15.96 -8.37 11.21
CA ALA A 257 -17.09 -9.26 11.29
C ALA A 257 -18.45 -8.54 11.17
N HIS A 258 -18.53 -7.22 11.42
CA HIS A 258 -19.78 -6.47 11.42
C HIS A 258 -20.14 -5.90 10.06
N ASN A 259 -19.17 -5.64 9.17
CA ASN A 259 -19.43 -5.01 7.87
C ASN A 259 -19.08 -5.85 6.65
N GLN A 260 -18.45 -7.04 6.85
CA GLN A 260 -17.99 -7.88 5.73
C GLN A 260 -19.11 -8.31 4.77
N ASP A 261 -20.35 -8.48 5.25
CA ASP A 261 -21.49 -8.89 4.44
C ASP A 261 -22.11 -7.71 3.65
N ASP A 262 -21.78 -6.48 4.00
CA ASP A 262 -22.23 -5.26 3.31
C ASP A 262 -21.27 -4.78 2.22
N VAL A 263 -20.07 -5.37 2.11
CA VAL A 263 -19.07 -4.99 1.09
C VAL A 263 -19.60 -5.14 -0.35
N PRO A 264 -20.34 -6.19 -0.73
CA PRO A 264 -20.93 -6.29 -2.06
C PRO A 264 -21.86 -5.11 -2.38
N ARG A 265 -22.77 -4.79 -1.48
CA ARG A 265 -23.71 -3.67 -1.65
C ARG A 265 -22.98 -2.31 -1.72
N TYR A 266 -21.88 -2.16 -0.98
CA TYR A 266 -21.01 -0.98 -1.09
C TYR A 266 -20.37 -0.87 -2.48
N ILE A 267 -19.85 -1.97 -3.02
CA ILE A 267 -19.24 -2.01 -4.37
C ILE A 267 -20.26 -1.60 -5.44
N GLU A 268 -21.47 -2.19 -5.40
CA GLU A 268 -22.56 -1.85 -6.31
C GLU A 268 -22.92 -0.36 -6.23
N LEU A 269 -23.09 0.17 -5.02
CA LEU A 269 -23.37 1.59 -4.80
C LEU A 269 -22.27 2.50 -5.36
N MET A 270 -20.99 2.16 -5.17
CA MET A 270 -19.89 2.97 -5.69
C MET A 270 -19.83 2.94 -7.22
N ALA A 271 -20.20 1.82 -7.84
CA ALA A 271 -20.34 1.73 -9.29
C ALA A 271 -21.48 2.60 -9.81
N GLU A 272 -22.67 2.54 -9.20
CA GLU A 272 -23.82 3.39 -9.51
C GLU A 272 -23.51 4.89 -9.36
N LEU A 273 -22.66 5.24 -8.40
CA LEU A 273 -22.19 6.59 -8.18
C LEU A 273 -21.11 7.05 -9.17
N GLY A 274 -20.68 6.18 -10.10
CA GLY A 274 -19.78 6.52 -11.20
C GLY A 274 -18.29 6.52 -10.82
N PHE A 275 -17.88 5.75 -9.82
CA PHE A 275 -16.47 5.65 -9.41
C PHE A 275 -15.62 4.67 -10.24
N GLY A 276 -16.12 4.13 -11.34
CA GLY A 276 -15.35 3.44 -12.38
C GLY A 276 -14.47 4.42 -13.19
N HIS A 277 -13.60 5.16 -12.51
CA HIS A 277 -12.81 6.23 -13.10
C HIS A 277 -11.30 5.90 -13.00
N PRO A 278 -10.47 6.19 -14.03
CA PRO A 278 -9.03 5.83 -14.02
C PRO A 278 -8.22 6.41 -12.86
N ARG A 279 -8.67 7.53 -12.27
CA ARG A 279 -8.05 8.14 -11.09
C ARG A 279 -8.58 7.59 -9.75
N VAL A 280 -9.41 6.54 -9.77
CA VAL A 280 -10.00 5.94 -8.57
C VAL A 280 -9.59 4.49 -8.45
N SER A 281 -9.22 4.07 -7.25
CA SER A 281 -9.01 2.66 -6.92
C SER A 281 -9.64 2.30 -5.58
N PHE A 282 -9.86 1.01 -5.38
CA PHE A 282 -10.43 0.45 -4.15
C PHE A 282 -9.40 -0.45 -3.46
N SER A 283 -9.29 -0.31 -2.15
CA SER A 283 -8.42 -1.11 -1.30
C SER A 283 -9.24 -1.65 -0.12
N ILE A 284 -9.57 -2.92 -0.16
CA ILE A 284 -10.32 -3.60 0.91
C ILE A 284 -9.30 -4.32 1.80
N VAL A 285 -9.32 -4.02 3.10
CA VAL A 285 -8.32 -4.53 4.04
C VAL A 285 -8.98 -5.00 5.34
N PRO A 286 -8.45 -6.05 5.99
CA PRO A 286 -8.99 -6.49 7.26
C PRO A 286 -8.63 -5.51 8.37
N VAL A 287 -9.54 -5.33 9.31
CA VAL A 287 -9.25 -4.71 10.61
C VAL A 287 -8.30 -5.64 11.37
N HIS A 288 -7.38 -5.06 12.11
CA HIS A 288 -6.45 -5.77 12.99
C HIS A 288 -6.20 -4.95 14.26
N SER A 289 -5.78 -5.61 15.32
CA SER A 289 -5.44 -4.98 16.58
C SER A 289 -4.26 -4.02 16.40
N TRP A 290 -4.49 -2.75 16.73
CA TRP A 290 -3.52 -1.67 16.60
C TRP A 290 -3.60 -0.73 17.81
N GLY A 291 -2.84 -1.04 18.85
CA GLY A 291 -2.87 -0.30 20.10
C GLY A 291 -4.12 -0.53 20.97
N ASN A 292 -5.04 -1.33 20.50
CA ASN A 292 -6.23 -1.83 21.20
C ASN A 292 -6.43 -3.31 20.83
N ASP A 293 -7.31 -3.99 21.53
CA ASP A 293 -7.71 -5.36 21.23
C ASP A 293 -9.04 -5.36 20.47
N VAL A 294 -9.00 -5.77 19.20
CA VAL A 294 -10.16 -5.95 18.33
C VAL A 294 -10.34 -7.40 17.89
N SER A 295 -9.69 -8.35 18.57
CA SER A 295 -9.72 -9.79 18.23
C SER A 295 -11.14 -10.37 18.16
N ALA A 296 -12.08 -9.80 18.91
CA ALA A 296 -13.49 -10.20 18.91
C ALA A 296 -14.22 -9.89 17.58
N ILE A 297 -13.69 -8.97 16.76
CA ILE A 297 -14.27 -8.56 15.48
C ILE A 297 -13.36 -8.82 14.28
N GLU A 298 -12.12 -9.25 14.51
CA GLU A 298 -11.19 -9.61 13.44
C GLU A 298 -11.71 -10.79 12.62
N VAL A 299 -11.59 -10.68 11.29
CA VAL A 299 -11.84 -11.80 10.37
C VAL A 299 -10.54 -12.57 10.16
N SER A 300 -10.59 -13.89 10.17
CA SER A 300 -9.41 -14.71 9.92
C SER A 300 -8.83 -14.42 8.52
N LYS A 301 -7.52 -14.56 8.35
CA LYS A 301 -6.85 -14.27 7.06
C LYS A 301 -7.35 -15.16 5.91
N GLN A 302 -7.67 -16.40 6.20
CA GLN A 302 -8.19 -17.36 5.23
C GLN A 302 -9.62 -17.00 4.82
N GLU A 303 -10.48 -16.68 5.80
CA GLU A 303 -11.85 -16.22 5.54
C GLU A 303 -11.85 -14.91 4.77
N PHE A 304 -11.04 -13.92 5.22
CA PHE A 304 -10.90 -12.66 4.50
C PHE A 304 -10.44 -12.87 3.06
N ALA A 305 -9.42 -13.71 2.80
CA ALA A 305 -8.93 -14.00 1.46
C ALA A 305 -9.99 -14.67 0.56
N ALA A 306 -10.79 -15.56 1.12
CA ALA A 306 -11.90 -16.19 0.38
C ALA A 306 -12.99 -15.18 -0.01
N ARG A 307 -13.36 -14.28 0.91
CA ARG A 307 -14.31 -13.19 0.64
C ARG A 307 -13.72 -12.13 -0.30
N GLU A 308 -12.45 -11.78 -0.10
CA GLU A 308 -11.74 -10.80 -0.93
C GLU A 308 -11.73 -11.22 -2.41
N THR A 309 -11.60 -12.52 -2.71
CA THR A 309 -11.72 -13.03 -4.08
C THR A 309 -13.07 -12.66 -4.71
N GLN A 310 -14.17 -12.79 -3.96
CA GLN A 310 -15.51 -12.44 -4.43
C GLN A 310 -15.64 -10.93 -4.63
N TRP A 311 -15.13 -10.13 -3.70
CA TRP A 311 -15.17 -8.65 -3.80
C TRP A 311 -14.32 -8.13 -4.96
N LEU A 312 -13.14 -8.70 -5.19
CA LEU A 312 -12.28 -8.33 -6.32
C LEU A 312 -12.94 -8.66 -7.67
N ARG A 313 -13.64 -9.79 -7.74
CA ARG A 313 -14.44 -10.17 -8.92
C ARG A 313 -15.55 -9.14 -9.15
N LEU A 314 -16.32 -8.83 -8.12
CA LEU A 314 -17.41 -7.87 -8.20
C LEU A 314 -16.91 -6.46 -8.59
N LEU A 315 -15.80 -5.98 -8.00
CA LEU A 315 -15.15 -4.75 -8.43
C LEU A 315 -14.83 -4.76 -9.93
N SER A 316 -14.23 -5.85 -10.43
CA SER A 316 -13.89 -6.00 -11.85
C SER A 316 -15.12 -6.02 -12.76
N GLU A 317 -16.17 -6.74 -12.38
CA GLU A 317 -17.44 -6.82 -13.11
C GLU A 317 -18.15 -5.47 -13.22
N HIS A 318 -18.02 -4.63 -12.21
CA HIS A 318 -18.56 -3.26 -12.20
C HIS A 318 -17.61 -2.20 -12.76
N GLY A 319 -16.46 -2.58 -13.32
CA GLY A 319 -15.47 -1.64 -13.87
C GLY A 319 -14.77 -0.77 -12.82
N LEU A 320 -14.78 -1.19 -11.56
CA LEU A 320 -14.05 -0.54 -10.48
C LEU A 320 -12.63 -1.09 -10.39
N HIS A 321 -11.66 -0.24 -10.11
CA HIS A 321 -10.25 -0.62 -10.15
C HIS A 321 -9.74 -1.03 -8.78
N ALA A 322 -9.14 -2.20 -8.69
CA ALA A 322 -8.41 -2.67 -7.52
C ALA A 322 -7.11 -3.36 -7.96
N GLN A 323 -6.09 -3.29 -7.11
CA GLN A 323 -4.84 -3.98 -7.37
C GLN A 323 -4.99 -5.48 -7.07
N LEU A 324 -4.90 -6.32 -8.10
CA LEU A 324 -5.04 -7.77 -7.94
C LEU A 324 -3.80 -8.41 -7.33
N LEU A 325 -2.62 -8.14 -7.87
CA LEU A 325 -1.33 -8.59 -7.35
C LEU A 325 -0.36 -7.40 -7.25
N PRO A 326 0.66 -7.45 -6.39
CA PRO A 326 1.71 -6.45 -6.42
C PRO A 326 2.29 -6.29 -7.82
N ASN A 327 2.48 -5.05 -8.27
CA ASN A 327 3.06 -4.70 -9.57
C ASN A 327 4.50 -4.19 -9.47
N THR A 328 5.06 -4.19 -8.26
CA THR A 328 6.45 -3.85 -7.96
C THR A 328 7.03 -4.76 -6.89
N ALA A 329 8.29 -5.14 -7.05
CA ALA A 329 9.02 -5.83 -5.99
C ALA A 329 9.26 -4.90 -4.80
N ARG A 330 9.04 -5.39 -3.60
CA ARG A 330 9.15 -4.60 -2.35
C ARG A 330 10.59 -4.57 -1.86
N LYS A 331 11.36 -3.58 -2.33
CA LYS A 331 12.78 -3.41 -1.96
C LYS A 331 12.94 -2.76 -0.57
N VAL A 332 12.15 -1.75 -0.27
CA VAL A 332 11.98 -1.16 1.06
C VAL A 332 10.57 -1.49 1.52
N LEU A 333 10.45 -2.15 2.65
CA LEU A 333 9.16 -2.64 3.12
C LEU A 333 8.22 -1.51 3.54
N CYS A 334 8.68 -0.68 4.46
CA CYS A 334 7.93 0.45 5.03
C CYS A 334 8.91 1.43 5.70
N PRO A 335 8.43 2.59 6.18
CA PRO A 335 9.28 3.56 6.90
C PRO A 335 10.09 2.96 8.05
N ALA A 336 9.57 1.91 8.70
CA ALA A 336 10.23 1.31 9.85
C ALA A 336 11.55 0.60 9.51
N THR A 337 11.77 0.20 8.24
CA THR A 337 12.92 -0.61 7.82
C THR A 337 14.01 0.18 7.09
N THR A 338 13.95 1.51 7.11
CA THR A 338 14.97 2.38 6.53
C THR A 338 15.13 3.66 7.34
N ARG A 339 16.36 4.12 7.51
CA ARG A 339 16.66 5.33 8.26
C ARG A 339 16.39 6.63 7.50
N SER A 340 16.21 6.55 6.17
CA SER A 340 15.76 7.67 5.33
C SER A 340 14.26 7.97 5.48
N SER A 341 13.55 7.25 6.34
CA SER A 341 12.13 7.46 6.62
C SER A 341 11.90 7.73 8.10
N GLU A 342 10.98 8.63 8.40
CA GLU A 342 10.58 8.94 9.78
C GLU A 342 9.12 9.37 9.86
N ILE A 343 8.52 9.18 11.04
CA ILE A 343 7.18 9.64 11.36
C ILE A 343 7.29 10.68 12.48
N ILE A 344 6.78 11.88 12.26
CA ILE A 344 6.81 12.97 13.24
C ILE A 344 5.40 13.21 13.75
N SER A 345 5.18 12.93 15.05
CA SER A 345 3.88 13.12 15.68
C SER A 345 3.57 14.59 15.96
N SER A 346 2.31 14.88 16.24
CA SER A 346 1.86 16.23 16.60
C SER A 346 2.43 16.74 17.94
N THR A 347 3.00 15.85 18.74
CA THR A 347 3.71 16.20 20.00
C THR A 347 5.18 16.51 19.77
N GLY A 348 5.71 16.27 18.56
CA GLY A 348 7.13 16.44 18.23
C GLY A 348 7.98 15.18 18.39
N ASN A 349 7.40 14.06 18.77
CA ASN A 349 8.08 12.78 18.82
C ASN A 349 8.37 12.24 17.42
N ILE A 350 9.55 11.65 17.24
CA ILE A 350 9.98 11.00 15.98
C ILE A 350 9.99 9.50 16.18
N PHE A 351 9.33 8.78 15.29
CA PHE A 351 9.20 7.33 15.30
C PHE A 351 9.72 6.70 14.00
N SER A 352 10.04 5.41 14.04
CA SER A 352 10.28 4.59 12.85
C SER A 352 8.99 3.97 12.29
N CYS A 353 8.00 3.67 13.12
CA CYS A 353 6.78 2.94 12.76
C CYS A 353 5.55 3.84 12.83
N SER A 354 4.70 3.79 11.78
CA SER A 354 3.46 4.59 11.70
C SER A 354 2.36 4.12 12.66
N GLU A 355 2.49 2.95 13.26
CA GLU A 355 1.54 2.43 14.25
C GLU A 355 1.82 2.88 15.70
N TYR A 356 2.90 3.61 15.93
CA TYR A 356 3.26 4.08 17.27
C TYR A 356 2.65 5.43 17.67
N PRO A 357 2.60 6.43 16.78
CA PRO A 357 2.05 7.73 17.17
C PRO A 357 0.59 7.66 17.62
N LEU A 358 0.28 8.41 18.67
CA LEU A 358 -1.05 8.51 19.28
C LEU A 358 -1.58 7.21 19.91
N VAL A 359 -0.82 6.14 19.95
CA VAL A 359 -1.08 4.96 20.78
C VAL A 359 -0.45 5.20 22.14
N PRO A 360 -1.22 5.26 23.24
CA PRO A 360 -0.76 5.83 24.53
C PRO A 360 0.55 5.27 25.04
N GLU A 361 0.69 3.94 25.07
CA GLU A 361 1.91 3.27 25.53
C GLU A 361 3.09 3.54 24.58
N ALA A 362 2.86 3.39 23.28
CA ALA A 362 3.89 3.57 22.26
C ALA A 362 4.31 5.04 22.13
N GLU A 363 3.36 6.00 22.22
CA GLU A 363 3.67 7.44 22.19
C GLU A 363 4.59 7.84 23.35
N ARG A 364 4.47 7.17 24.51
CA ARG A 364 5.27 7.45 25.70
C ARG A 364 6.63 6.75 25.68
N THR A 365 6.71 5.51 25.20
CA THR A 365 7.87 4.64 25.44
C THR A 365 8.73 4.38 24.18
N LEU A 366 8.19 4.58 22.99
CA LEU A 366 8.82 4.18 21.72
C LEU A 366 9.28 5.33 20.79
N PRO A 367 9.25 6.63 21.17
CA PRO A 367 9.91 7.64 20.35
C PRO A 367 11.41 7.37 20.27
N LEU A 368 11.96 7.48 19.06
CA LEU A 368 13.41 7.40 18.86
C LEU A 368 14.10 8.63 19.42
N VAL A 369 13.48 9.79 19.23
CA VAL A 369 13.96 11.09 19.71
C VAL A 369 12.81 12.11 19.61
N HIS A 370 12.87 13.17 20.43
CA HIS A 370 11.97 14.32 20.27
C HIS A 370 12.59 15.36 19.35
N ILE A 371 11.76 16.09 18.59
CA ILE A 371 12.19 17.09 17.57
C ILE A 371 13.14 18.16 18.16
N ASP A 372 13.00 18.52 19.44
CA ASP A 372 13.84 19.49 20.13
C ASP A 372 15.27 19.00 20.34
N ARG A 373 15.47 17.68 20.35
CA ARG A 373 16.76 17.01 20.55
C ARG A 373 17.27 16.31 19.29
N ALA A 374 16.45 16.31 18.23
CA ALA A 374 16.84 15.71 16.96
C ALA A 374 18.02 16.49 16.37
N GLY A 375 19.10 15.80 16.05
CA GLY A 375 20.27 16.37 15.44
C GLY A 375 19.98 16.96 14.03
N THR A 376 21.02 17.54 13.44
CA THR A 376 20.97 18.12 12.08
C THR A 376 21.02 17.07 10.96
N GLU A 377 21.30 15.83 11.29
CA GLU A 377 21.36 14.72 10.35
C GLU A 377 20.01 14.54 9.62
N PRO A 378 20.05 14.32 8.29
CA PRO A 378 18.83 14.16 7.47
C PRO A 378 18.19 12.78 7.60
N VAL A 379 18.66 11.96 8.54
CA VAL A 379 18.15 10.61 8.82
C VAL A 379 17.79 10.46 10.29
N ARG A 380 16.80 9.63 10.59
CA ARG A 380 16.44 9.32 11.97
C ARG A 380 17.50 8.47 12.69
N PRO A 381 17.51 8.45 14.01
CA PRO A 381 18.25 7.46 14.79
C PRO A 381 17.87 6.02 14.42
N GLU A 382 18.70 5.08 14.78
CA GLU A 382 18.43 3.66 14.59
C GLU A 382 17.12 3.23 15.28
N GLY A 383 16.34 2.40 14.57
CA GLY A 383 15.06 1.89 15.04
C GLY A 383 15.04 0.36 15.13
N PRO A 384 14.04 -0.22 15.80
CA PRO A 384 14.02 -1.65 16.12
C PRO A 384 13.90 -2.56 14.87
N PHE A 385 13.51 -2.02 13.72
CA PHE A 385 13.25 -2.79 12.50
C PHE A 385 14.23 -2.51 11.35
N ASP A 386 15.28 -1.73 11.58
CA ASP A 386 16.28 -1.41 10.55
C ASP A 386 17.01 -2.66 10.05
N GLY A 387 17.20 -3.66 10.91
CA GLY A 387 17.79 -4.97 10.59
C GLY A 387 16.80 -6.01 10.03
N TRP A 388 15.60 -5.63 9.55
CA TRP A 388 14.55 -6.58 9.17
C TRP A 388 14.98 -7.63 8.14
N ASN A 389 15.76 -7.24 7.14
CA ASN A 389 16.27 -8.19 6.13
C ASN A 389 17.21 -9.24 6.75
N ASP A 390 17.93 -8.90 7.82
CA ASP A 390 18.79 -9.83 8.54
C ASP A 390 17.99 -10.80 9.40
N GLU A 391 16.88 -10.35 9.98
CA GLU A 391 15.95 -11.22 10.70
C GLU A 391 15.33 -12.28 9.76
N ILE A 392 14.94 -11.87 8.54
CA ILE A 392 14.48 -12.84 7.52
C ILE A 392 15.59 -13.84 7.16
N ALA A 393 16.84 -13.37 6.96
CA ALA A 393 17.97 -14.22 6.64
C ALA A 393 18.26 -15.26 7.73
N LYS A 394 18.20 -14.84 9.01
CA LYS A 394 18.36 -15.72 10.18
C LYS A 394 17.24 -16.76 10.29
N GLY A 395 16.08 -16.53 9.66
CA GLY A 395 14.93 -17.43 9.71
C GLY A 395 14.07 -17.25 10.96
N THR A 396 14.06 -16.07 11.56
CA THR A 396 13.14 -15.71 12.67
C THR A 396 11.68 -15.72 12.22
N THR A 397 11.46 -15.67 10.89
CA THR A 397 10.16 -15.80 10.25
C THR A 397 10.20 -16.89 9.17
N TRP A 398 9.06 -17.42 8.78
CA TRP A 398 8.99 -18.37 7.64
C TRP A 398 9.11 -17.70 6.25
N CYS A 399 9.33 -16.38 6.20
CA CYS A 399 9.49 -15.64 4.95
C CYS A 399 10.67 -16.13 4.10
N LYS A 400 11.70 -16.69 4.75
CA LYS A 400 12.86 -17.32 4.10
C LYS A 400 12.48 -18.36 3.02
N GLY A 401 11.39 -19.13 3.24
CA GLY A 401 10.90 -20.15 2.31
C GLY A 401 9.72 -19.70 1.44
N CYS A 402 9.26 -18.46 1.56
CA CYS A 402 8.02 -18.01 0.94
C CYS A 402 8.26 -17.49 -0.50
N VAL A 403 7.48 -17.99 -1.46
CA VAL A 403 7.52 -17.55 -2.87
C VAL A 403 7.19 -16.06 -3.03
N PHE A 404 6.41 -15.47 -2.13
CA PHE A 404 6.02 -14.06 -2.17
C PHE A 404 7.01 -13.12 -1.49
N MET A 405 8.13 -13.63 -0.96
CA MET A 405 9.09 -12.80 -0.23
C MET A 405 9.54 -11.56 -1.02
N PRO A 406 9.86 -11.65 -2.34
CA PRO A 406 10.32 -10.49 -3.10
C PRO A 406 9.29 -9.37 -3.27
N THR A 407 7.99 -9.71 -3.34
CA THR A 407 6.88 -8.73 -3.46
C THR A 407 6.28 -8.33 -2.11
N CYS A 408 6.41 -9.18 -1.09
CA CYS A 408 5.88 -8.95 0.25
C CYS A 408 6.90 -8.24 1.16
N GLY A 409 8.20 -8.52 1.02
CA GLY A 409 9.26 -8.01 1.90
C GLY A 409 9.20 -8.54 3.33
N GLY A 410 8.41 -9.61 3.57
CA GLY A 410 8.16 -10.14 4.92
C GLY A 410 6.97 -9.48 5.63
N SER A 411 6.32 -8.47 5.04
CA SER A 411 5.22 -7.71 5.63
C SER A 411 5.60 -7.05 6.98
N CYS A 412 4.65 -6.68 7.83
CA CYS A 412 4.87 -5.83 9.02
C CYS A 412 5.81 -6.47 10.08
N PRO A 413 7.01 -5.92 10.34
CA PRO A 413 7.92 -6.46 11.36
C PRO A 413 7.33 -6.40 12.77
N LYS A 414 6.58 -5.33 13.09
CA LYS A 414 5.91 -5.17 14.37
C LYS A 414 4.94 -6.33 14.63
N ALA A 415 4.08 -6.64 13.67
CA ALA A 415 3.12 -7.74 13.81
C ALA A 415 3.82 -9.11 13.97
N TRP A 416 4.97 -9.33 13.31
CA TRP A 416 5.80 -10.51 13.56
C TRP A 416 6.33 -10.56 15.00
N GLN A 417 6.79 -9.43 15.53
CA GLN A 417 7.29 -9.34 16.90
C GLN A 417 6.18 -9.59 17.93
N GLU A 418 4.96 -9.20 17.62
CA GLU A 418 3.77 -9.42 18.45
C GLU A 418 3.15 -10.82 18.31
N GLY A 419 3.74 -11.69 17.48
CA GLY A 419 3.25 -13.06 17.27
C GLY A 419 2.06 -13.17 16.32
N HIS A 420 1.74 -12.11 15.56
CA HIS A 420 0.65 -12.03 14.59
C HIS A 420 1.18 -11.97 13.15
N PRO A 421 1.57 -13.11 12.53
CA PRO A 421 2.17 -13.11 11.20
C PRO A 421 1.32 -12.37 10.16
N PRO A 422 1.80 -11.26 9.57
CA PRO A 422 0.99 -10.37 8.74
C PRO A 422 0.98 -10.77 7.26
N CYS A 423 0.75 -12.06 6.96
CA CYS A 423 0.71 -12.53 5.59
C CYS A 423 -0.45 -11.86 4.81
N PRO A 424 -0.19 -11.29 3.61
CA PRO A 424 -1.22 -10.62 2.81
C PRO A 424 -2.20 -11.61 2.19
N GLY A 425 -3.44 -11.16 1.89
CA GLY A 425 -4.52 -11.96 1.31
C GLY A 425 -4.10 -12.69 0.03
N TYR A 426 -3.34 -12.04 -0.86
CA TYR A 426 -2.91 -12.65 -2.11
C TYR A 426 -2.05 -13.91 -1.95
N LYS A 427 -1.47 -14.14 -0.77
CA LYS A 427 -0.78 -15.40 -0.48
C LYS A 427 -1.76 -16.60 -0.44
N PHE A 428 -2.99 -16.36 -0.09
CA PHE A 428 -4.01 -17.40 0.12
C PHE A 428 -4.95 -17.55 -1.09
N ASN A 429 -5.06 -16.53 -1.96
CA ASN A 429 -5.97 -16.52 -3.09
C ASN A 429 -5.29 -16.14 -4.43
N VAL A 430 -3.98 -16.43 -4.56
CA VAL A 430 -3.21 -16.05 -5.77
C VAL A 430 -3.75 -16.62 -7.06
N GLN A 431 -4.28 -17.87 -7.04
CA GLN A 431 -4.82 -18.53 -8.23
C GLN A 431 -6.09 -17.82 -8.71
N ASP A 432 -6.99 -17.47 -7.81
CA ASP A 432 -8.19 -16.68 -8.14
C ASP A 432 -7.83 -15.31 -8.70
N ARG A 433 -6.77 -14.68 -8.17
CA ARG A 433 -6.28 -13.39 -8.69
C ARG A 433 -5.68 -13.51 -10.09
N LEU A 434 -4.99 -14.61 -10.38
CA LEU A 434 -4.49 -14.91 -11.73
C LEU A 434 -5.66 -15.15 -12.70
N ASP A 435 -6.74 -15.83 -12.27
CA ASP A 435 -7.96 -15.97 -13.06
C ASP A 435 -8.59 -14.59 -13.40
N LEU A 436 -8.64 -13.68 -12.43
CA LEU A 436 -9.12 -12.32 -12.64
C LEU A 436 -8.21 -11.52 -13.60
N ILE A 437 -6.89 -11.65 -13.46
CA ILE A 437 -5.93 -11.03 -14.37
C ILE A 437 -6.12 -11.58 -15.81
N ALA A 438 -6.28 -12.89 -15.95
CA ALA A 438 -6.56 -13.50 -17.24
C ALA A 438 -7.82 -12.90 -17.89
N SER A 439 -8.90 -12.81 -17.13
CA SER A 439 -10.17 -12.20 -17.57
C SER A 439 -9.99 -10.75 -18.00
N GLN A 440 -9.30 -9.93 -17.21
CA GLN A 440 -9.01 -8.51 -17.54
C GLN A 440 -8.14 -8.36 -18.80
N CYS A 441 -7.29 -9.35 -19.10
CA CYS A 441 -6.49 -9.41 -20.32
C CYS A 441 -7.27 -10.00 -21.52
N GLY A 442 -8.55 -10.29 -21.38
CA GLY A 442 -9.37 -10.87 -22.44
C GLY A 442 -9.12 -12.37 -22.70
N LEU A 443 -8.41 -13.04 -21.80
CA LEU A 443 -8.21 -14.47 -21.85
C LEU A 443 -9.45 -15.21 -21.30
N ARG A 444 -9.80 -16.33 -21.91
CA ARG A 444 -10.95 -17.16 -21.52
C ARG A 444 -10.47 -18.48 -20.89
N ASP A 445 -11.22 -19.05 -19.97
CA ASP A 445 -10.90 -20.38 -19.43
C ASP A 445 -10.92 -21.41 -20.59
N ALA A 446 -9.79 -22.08 -20.79
CA ALA A 446 -9.66 -23.07 -21.86
C ALA A 446 -10.45 -24.36 -21.63
N ALA A 447 -10.98 -24.59 -20.41
CA ALA A 447 -11.88 -25.69 -20.07
C ALA A 447 -13.35 -25.35 -20.37
N ALA A 448 -13.67 -24.07 -20.54
CA ALA A 448 -15.02 -23.58 -20.88
C ALA A 448 -15.23 -23.53 -22.41
N GLU A 449 -14.95 -24.62 -23.13
CA GLU A 449 -15.39 -24.70 -24.54
C GLU A 449 -16.93 -24.72 -24.58
N PRO A 450 -17.56 -23.93 -25.46
CA PRO A 450 -18.98 -24.05 -25.68
C PRO A 450 -19.26 -25.43 -26.24
N SER A 451 -19.98 -26.26 -25.49
CA SER A 451 -20.60 -27.47 -26.02
C SER A 451 -21.55 -27.05 -27.14
N GLY A 452 -21.14 -27.24 -28.41
CA GLY A 452 -22.07 -27.33 -29.54
C GLY A 452 -22.28 -26.10 -30.39
N ALA A 453 -21.48 -26.00 -31.41
CA ALA A 453 -22.03 -25.62 -32.73
C ALA A 453 -21.66 -26.77 -33.67
N ARG A 454 -22.59 -27.69 -33.83
CA ARG A 454 -22.68 -28.54 -35.03
C ARG A 454 -23.65 -27.91 -36.00
#